data_876e30f0190928cb64b6e9d73fc18e54
#
_entry.id   876e30f0190928cb64b6e9d73fc18e54
#
_cell.length_a   1.000
_cell.length_b   1.000
_cell.length_c   1.000
_cell.angle_alpha   90.00
_cell.angle_beta   90.00
_cell.angle_gamma   90.00
#
_symmetry.space_group_name_H-M   'P 1'
#
loop_
_entity.id
_entity.type
_entity.pdbx_description
1 polymer ?
#
loop_
_entity_poly.entity_id
_entity_poly.type
_entity_poly.pdbx_seq_one_letter_code
_entity_poly.pdbx_strand_id
1 'polypeptide(L)'
;MIKNIVSKLKTSSTLLINEESKKLEKLGKKIFKFGFGQSPFEIPKNIVDELKNNAHQNKYLPMQGLFELRDTIAKYISTKKNYNYNSKNVII
;
A
#
# COMPACT_ATOMS: atom_id res chain seq x y z
N MET A 1 30.80 13.54 -0.43
CA MET A 1 30.58 14.30 0.85
C MET A 1 29.08 14.39 1.09
N ILE A 2 28.56 13.83 2.19
CA ILE A 2 27.13 13.89 2.56
C ILE A 2 26.87 15.24 3.21
N LYS A 3 25.79 15.94 2.79
CA LYS A 3 25.40 17.23 3.42
C LYS A 3 25.05 17.02 4.89
N ASN A 4 25.45 17.94 5.77
CA ASN A 4 25.18 17.89 7.22
C ASN A 4 23.71 17.67 7.59
N ILE A 5 22.77 18.16 6.77
CA ILE A 5 21.34 17.93 7.00
C ILE A 5 20.97 16.45 6.90
N VAL A 6 21.58 15.71 5.99
CA VAL A 6 21.30 14.26 5.80
C VAL A 6 21.84 13.43 6.98
N SER A 7 23.00 13.80 7.52
CA SER A 7 23.58 13.11 8.69
C SER A 7 22.77 13.35 9.98
N LYS A 8 21.91 14.36 10.00
CA LYS A 8 21.04 14.68 11.14
C LYS A 8 19.62 14.07 11.00
N LEU A 9 19.31 13.43 9.88
CA LEU A 9 18.03 12.74 9.71
C LEU A 9 17.94 11.57 10.69
N LYS A 10 16.87 11.57 11.48
CA LYS A 10 16.56 10.46 12.37
C LYS A 10 15.81 9.37 11.60
N THR A 11 16.05 8.12 11.96
CA THR A 11 15.24 6.99 11.47
C THR A 11 13.78 7.20 11.88
N SER A 12 12.86 6.82 11.00
CA SER A 12 11.42 6.86 11.32
C SER A 12 11.15 6.12 12.62
N SER A 13 10.48 6.77 13.56
CA SER A 13 10.11 6.18 14.85
C SER A 13 9.28 4.90 14.69
N THR A 14 8.43 4.84 13.67
CA THR A 14 7.62 3.66 13.34
C THR A 14 8.49 2.46 12.95
N LEU A 15 9.52 2.70 12.13
CA LEU A 15 10.48 1.64 11.76
C LEU A 15 11.28 1.16 12.96
N LEU A 16 11.76 2.07 13.82
CA LEU A 16 12.48 1.73 15.05
C LEU A 16 11.63 0.86 15.97
N ILE A 17 10.36 1.21 16.20
CA ILE A 17 9.44 0.41 17.03
C ILE A 17 9.28 -1.00 16.46
N ASN A 18 9.17 -1.13 15.13
CA ASN A 18 9.05 -2.44 14.50
C ASN A 18 10.33 -3.29 14.64
N GLU A 19 11.50 -2.68 14.45
CA GLU A 19 12.78 -3.35 14.63
C GLU A 19 13.01 -3.81 16.07
N GLU A 20 12.73 -2.97 17.06
CA GLU A 20 12.82 -3.32 18.47
C GLU A 20 11.82 -4.42 18.84
N SER A 21 10.60 -4.37 18.33
CA SER A 21 9.61 -5.43 18.51
C SER A 21 10.12 -6.78 18.00
N LYS A 22 10.72 -6.81 16.80
CA LYS A 22 11.33 -8.03 16.24
C LYS A 22 12.50 -8.57 17.09
N LYS A 23 13.35 -7.67 17.65
CA LYS A 23 14.42 -8.08 18.53
C LYS A 23 13.90 -8.73 19.81
N LEU A 24 12.89 -8.13 20.43
CA LEU A 24 12.28 -8.65 21.63
C LEU A 24 11.58 -10.01 21.40
N GLU A 25 10.92 -10.19 20.26
CA GLU A 25 10.35 -11.49 19.86
C GLU A 25 11.41 -12.59 19.72
N LYS A 26 12.57 -12.26 19.10
CA LYS A 26 13.70 -13.19 19.00
C LYS A 26 14.27 -13.60 20.37
N LEU A 27 14.08 -12.76 21.39
CA LEU A 27 14.43 -13.05 22.78
C LEU A 27 13.34 -13.80 23.54
N GLY A 28 12.32 -14.30 22.85
CA GLY A 28 11.21 -15.06 23.43
C GLY A 28 10.14 -14.22 24.15
N LYS A 29 10.19 -12.90 24.01
CA LYS A 29 9.16 -12.03 24.61
C LYS A 29 7.89 -12.00 23.76
N LYS A 30 6.72 -12.08 24.40
CA LYS A 30 5.43 -11.89 23.74
C LYS A 30 5.20 -10.40 23.50
N ILE A 31 5.10 -9.99 22.25
CA ILE A 31 4.91 -8.59 21.84
C ILE A 31 3.56 -8.42 21.15
N PHE A 32 2.79 -7.42 21.56
CA PHE A 32 1.57 -6.99 20.88
C PHE A 32 1.90 -5.78 20.01
N LYS A 33 1.85 -5.96 18.67
CA LYS A 33 2.30 -4.96 17.69
C LYS A 33 1.15 -4.02 17.31
N PHE A 34 1.12 -2.84 17.90
CA PHE A 34 0.19 -1.77 17.55
C PHE A 34 0.87 -0.58 16.84
N GLY A 35 2.14 -0.74 16.43
CA GLY A 35 2.95 0.33 15.83
C GLY A 35 2.62 0.64 14.36
N PHE A 36 1.95 -0.26 13.65
CA PHE A 36 1.54 -0.09 12.26
C PHE A 36 0.04 -0.28 12.10
N GLY A 37 -0.58 0.57 11.30
CA GLY A 37 -1.97 0.40 10.84
C GLY A 37 -2.10 -0.65 9.73
N GLN A 38 -1.38 -1.77 9.85
CA GLN A 38 -1.45 -2.86 8.87
C GLN A 38 -2.66 -3.73 9.13
N SER A 39 -3.41 -4.04 8.06
CA SER A 39 -4.52 -4.98 8.16
C SER A 39 -4.03 -6.35 8.67
N PRO A 40 -4.71 -6.96 9.66
CA PRO A 40 -4.41 -8.32 10.11
C PRO A 40 -4.96 -9.39 9.17
N PHE A 41 -5.80 -9.01 8.21
CA PHE A 41 -6.42 -9.93 7.25
C PHE A 41 -5.50 -10.16 6.07
N GLU A 42 -5.47 -11.40 5.60
CA GLU A 42 -4.77 -11.76 4.37
C GLU A 42 -5.44 -11.10 3.15
N ILE A 43 -4.64 -10.93 2.09
CA ILE A 43 -5.17 -10.46 0.81
C ILE A 43 -6.09 -11.56 0.25
N PRO A 44 -7.31 -11.23 -0.18
CA PRO A 44 -8.22 -12.22 -0.75
C PRO A 44 -7.57 -13.03 -1.88
N LYS A 45 -7.81 -14.35 -1.87
CA LYS A 45 -7.16 -15.29 -2.79
C LYS A 45 -7.33 -14.91 -4.27
N ASN A 46 -8.50 -14.44 -4.66
CA ASN A 46 -8.77 -14.01 -6.04
C ASN A 46 -7.86 -12.84 -6.47
N ILE A 47 -7.54 -11.91 -5.57
CA ILE A 47 -6.62 -10.81 -5.85
C ILE A 47 -5.19 -11.32 -6.02
N VAL A 48 -4.77 -12.25 -5.16
CA VAL A 48 -3.45 -12.87 -5.24
C VAL A 48 -3.29 -13.67 -6.54
N ASP A 49 -4.30 -14.42 -6.92
CA ASP A 49 -4.29 -15.22 -8.14
C ASP A 49 -4.25 -14.32 -9.39
N GLU A 50 -5.02 -13.23 -9.40
CA GLU A 50 -5.01 -12.25 -10.49
C GLU A 50 -3.64 -11.57 -10.64
N LEU A 51 -3.00 -11.19 -9.53
CA LEU A 51 -1.64 -10.66 -9.56
C LEU A 51 -0.65 -11.66 -10.16
N LYS A 52 -0.71 -12.94 -9.75
CA LYS A 52 0.15 -14.01 -10.30
C LYS A 52 -0.04 -14.19 -11.79
N ASN A 53 -1.28 -14.21 -12.24
CA ASN A 53 -1.63 -14.40 -13.66
C ASN A 53 -1.14 -13.23 -14.54
N ASN A 54 -1.04 -12.04 -13.98
CA ASN A 54 -0.65 -10.82 -14.69
C ASN A 54 0.78 -10.33 -14.36
N ALA A 55 1.53 -11.03 -13.52
CA ALA A 55 2.88 -10.62 -13.09
C ALA A 55 3.90 -10.51 -14.25
N HIS A 56 3.62 -11.12 -15.41
CA HIS A 56 4.45 -11.03 -16.61
C HIS A 56 4.27 -9.72 -17.39
N GLN A 57 3.26 -8.93 -17.07
CA GLN A 57 2.99 -7.67 -17.75
C GLN A 57 3.99 -6.60 -17.30
N ASN A 58 4.73 -6.03 -18.27
CA ASN A 58 5.79 -5.06 -18.02
C ASN A 58 5.62 -3.76 -18.81
N LYS A 59 4.44 -3.52 -19.38
CA LYS A 59 4.17 -2.31 -20.18
C LYS A 59 3.95 -1.10 -19.27
N TYR A 60 4.46 0.05 -19.69
CA TYR A 60 4.10 1.32 -19.08
C TYR A 60 2.61 1.61 -19.24
N LEU A 61 1.99 2.07 -18.20
CA LEU A 61 0.61 2.55 -18.21
C LEU A 61 0.57 4.08 -18.44
N PRO A 62 -0.60 4.62 -18.85
CA PRO A 62 -0.80 6.06 -18.84
C PRO A 62 -0.55 6.65 -17.44
N MET A 63 -0.10 7.91 -17.37
CA MET A 63 0.19 8.59 -16.09
C MET A 63 -0.99 8.59 -15.11
N GLN A 64 -2.21 8.54 -15.61
CA GLN A 64 -3.42 8.48 -14.77
C GLN A 64 -3.78 7.07 -14.32
N GLY A 65 -3.04 6.07 -14.75
CA GLY A 65 -3.30 4.65 -14.49
C GLY A 65 -4.21 3.99 -15.54
N LEU A 66 -4.45 2.70 -15.34
CA LEU A 66 -5.22 1.86 -16.26
C LEU A 66 -6.66 2.36 -16.40
N PHE A 67 -7.10 2.57 -17.65
CA PHE A 67 -8.43 3.12 -17.94
C PHE A 67 -9.56 2.26 -17.36
N GLU A 68 -9.49 0.96 -17.57
CA GLU A 68 -10.52 0.00 -17.14
C GLU A 68 -10.68 0.00 -15.62
N LEU A 69 -9.58 0.13 -14.88
CA LEU A 69 -9.62 0.22 -13.42
C LEU A 69 -10.22 1.56 -12.97
N ARG A 70 -9.82 2.66 -13.59
CA ARG A 70 -10.38 3.99 -13.29
C ARG A 70 -11.88 4.06 -13.58
N ASP A 71 -12.32 3.49 -14.70
CA ASP A 71 -13.73 3.45 -15.08
C ASP A 71 -14.57 2.61 -14.11
N THR A 72 -14.03 1.45 -13.72
CA THR A 72 -14.65 0.58 -12.70
C THR A 72 -14.78 1.27 -11.34
N ILE A 73 -13.74 1.96 -10.89
CA ILE A 73 -13.76 2.73 -9.64
C ILE A 73 -14.79 3.86 -9.72
N ALA A 74 -14.79 4.60 -10.82
CA ALA A 74 -15.75 5.69 -11.01
C ALA A 74 -17.20 5.20 -10.95
N LYS A 75 -17.53 4.12 -11.64
CA LYS A 75 -18.85 3.47 -11.60
C LYS A 75 -19.21 3.01 -10.19
N TYR A 76 -18.29 2.32 -9.51
CA TYR A 76 -18.51 1.85 -8.14
C TYR A 76 -18.81 3.00 -7.18
N ILE A 77 -18.00 4.06 -7.20
CA ILE A 77 -18.21 5.21 -6.33
C ILE A 77 -19.51 5.95 -6.68
N SER A 78 -19.85 6.08 -7.97
CA SER A 78 -21.09 6.70 -8.43
C SER A 78 -22.30 6.02 -7.84
N THR A 79 -22.34 4.69 -7.86
CA THR A 79 -23.46 3.92 -7.27
C THR A 79 -23.54 4.06 -5.74
N LYS A 80 -22.39 4.15 -5.06
CA LYS A 80 -22.34 4.25 -3.59
C LYS A 80 -22.67 5.65 -3.06
N LYS A 81 -22.33 6.69 -3.82
CA LYS A 81 -22.43 8.09 -3.37
C LYS A 81 -23.57 8.87 -4.03
N ASN A 82 -24.34 8.24 -4.91
CA ASN A 82 -25.38 8.88 -5.71
C ASN A 82 -24.87 10.14 -6.44
N TYR A 83 -23.69 10.00 -7.04
CA TYR A 83 -23.00 11.06 -7.78
C TYR A 83 -22.50 10.52 -9.12
N ASN A 84 -22.41 11.36 -10.13
CA ASN A 84 -21.99 10.92 -11.47
C ASN A 84 -20.50 11.17 -11.68
N TYR A 85 -19.67 10.17 -11.33
CA TYR A 85 -18.22 10.16 -11.61
C TYR A 85 -17.95 9.41 -12.91
N ASN A 86 -16.86 9.79 -13.58
CA ASN A 86 -16.32 9.08 -14.74
C ASN A 86 -14.82 8.86 -14.58
N SER A 87 -14.19 8.13 -15.51
CA SER A 87 -12.79 7.78 -15.45
C SER A 87 -11.81 8.96 -15.40
N LYS A 88 -12.23 10.16 -15.83
CA LYS A 88 -11.41 11.39 -15.74
C LYS A 88 -11.30 11.93 -14.31
N ASN A 89 -12.21 11.54 -13.43
CA ASN A 89 -12.22 11.93 -12.03
C ASN A 89 -11.38 11.00 -11.13
N VAL A 90 -10.76 9.97 -11.71
CA VAL A 90 -9.97 8.96 -10.99
C VAL A 90 -8.53 8.96 -11.51
N ILE A 91 -7.57 8.96 -10.60
CA ILE A 91 -6.13 8.76 -10.82
C ILE A 91 -5.68 7.62 -9.92
N ILE A 92 -4.82 6.73 -10.45
CA ILE A 92 -4.28 5.56 -9.75
C ILE A 92 -2.77 5.62 -9.73
#